data_1910d15d02617110e0a32782061851bc
#
_entry.id   1910d15d02617110e0a32782061851bc
#
_cell.length_a   1.000
_cell.length_b   1.000
_cell.length_c   1.000
_cell.angle_alpha   90.00
_cell.angle_beta   90.00
_cell.angle_gamma   90.00
#
_symmetry.space_group_name_H-M   'P 1'
#
loop_
_entity.id
_entity.type
_entity.pdbx_description
1 polymer ?
#
loop_
_entity_poly.entity_id
_entity_poly.type
_entity_poly.pdbx_seq_one_letter_code
_entity_poly.pdbx_strand_id
1 'polypeptide(L)'
;MKDQRRQLFYGLIRIHVLLHASQEPIFGLAMMKELARHGYRIGPGTLYPLLHGMERARVLRSLPVAHGGHGRKLYKITPAGRKALVKAREKVDELHRELHEAHPRRISC
;
A
#
# COMPACT_ATOMS: atom_id res chain seq x y z
N MET A 1 -6.17 11.16 -17.17
CA MET A 1 -4.82 11.58 -17.18
C MET A 1 -4.21 11.51 -15.84
N LYS A 2 -4.38 12.52 -15.00
CA LYS A 2 -3.86 12.40 -13.62
C LYS A 2 -4.42 11.19 -12.92
N ASP A 3 -5.71 10.94 -13.13
CA ASP A 3 -6.37 9.81 -12.47
C ASP A 3 -5.81 8.48 -12.93
N GLN A 4 -5.48 8.34 -14.20
CA GLN A 4 -4.92 7.10 -14.70
C GLN A 4 -3.53 6.84 -14.16
N ARG A 5 -2.72 7.88 -14.02
CA ARG A 5 -1.41 7.73 -13.41
C ARG A 5 -1.52 7.26 -11.97
N ARG A 6 -2.43 7.87 -11.22
CA ARG A 6 -2.66 7.49 -9.84
C ARG A 6 -3.14 6.05 -9.75
N GLN A 7 -4.06 5.69 -10.64
CA GLN A 7 -4.59 4.33 -10.66
C GLN A 7 -3.47 3.31 -10.90
N LEU A 8 -2.54 3.66 -11.78
CA LEU A 8 -1.42 2.78 -12.07
C LEU A 8 -0.60 2.46 -10.83
N PHE A 9 -0.38 3.45 -9.95
CA PHE A 9 0.46 3.25 -8.78
C PHE A 9 -0.30 2.86 -7.52
N TYR A 10 -1.62 2.91 -7.53
CA TYR A 10 -2.39 2.57 -6.33
C TYR A 10 -2.17 1.12 -5.89
N GLY A 11 -1.99 0.22 -6.84
CA GLY A 11 -1.69 -1.17 -6.49
C GLY A 11 -0.36 -1.28 -5.74
N LEU A 12 0.66 -0.60 -6.23
CA LEU A 12 1.97 -0.59 -5.58
C LEU A 12 1.89 0.06 -4.20
N ILE A 13 1.13 1.14 -4.09
CA ILE A 13 0.94 1.82 -2.81
C ILE A 13 0.31 0.87 -1.79
N ARG A 14 -0.72 0.12 -2.21
CA ARG A 14 -1.36 -0.85 -1.31
C ARG A 14 -0.41 -1.94 -0.86
N ILE A 15 0.47 -2.38 -1.74
CA ILE A 15 1.47 -3.38 -1.37
C ILE A 15 2.45 -2.80 -0.35
N HIS A 16 2.88 -1.54 -0.53
CA HIS A 16 3.71 -0.86 0.46
C HIS A 16 3.01 -0.78 1.81
N VAL A 17 1.72 -0.46 1.81
CA VAL A 17 0.94 -0.37 3.04
C VAL A 17 0.93 -1.72 3.76
N LEU A 18 0.65 -2.79 3.03
CA LEU A 18 0.66 -4.12 3.63
C LEU A 18 2.03 -4.49 4.18
N LEU A 19 3.07 -4.17 3.44
CA LEU A 19 4.43 -4.47 3.88
C LEU A 19 4.75 -3.77 5.20
N HIS A 20 4.52 -2.46 5.26
CA HIS A 20 4.85 -1.72 6.47
C HIS A 20 3.99 -2.14 7.66
N ALA A 21 2.71 -2.39 7.42
CA ALA A 21 1.81 -2.85 8.48
C ALA A 21 2.18 -4.26 8.95
N SER A 22 2.82 -5.06 8.08
CA SER A 22 3.25 -6.41 8.47
C SER A 22 4.47 -6.40 9.37
N GLN A 23 5.28 -5.35 9.29
CA GLN A 23 6.47 -5.23 10.11
C GLN A 23 6.13 -4.79 11.52
N GLU A 24 5.23 -3.83 11.63
CA GLU A 24 4.68 -3.39 12.91
C GLU A 24 3.45 -2.54 12.66
N PRO A 25 2.56 -2.43 13.65
CA PRO A 25 1.41 -1.54 13.50
C PRO A 25 1.89 -0.11 13.24
N ILE A 26 1.15 0.62 12.41
CA ILE A 26 1.62 1.93 11.97
C ILE A 26 0.46 2.92 11.91
N PHE A 27 0.72 4.15 12.36
CA PHE A 27 -0.24 5.25 12.25
C PHE A 27 -0.34 5.72 10.79
N GLY A 28 -1.52 6.23 10.44
CA GLY A 28 -1.74 6.73 9.08
C GLY A 28 -0.74 7.79 8.68
N LEU A 29 -0.44 8.72 9.60
CA LEU A 29 0.53 9.77 9.30
C LEU A 29 1.92 9.21 9.02
N ALA A 30 2.36 8.23 9.83
CA ALA A 30 3.64 7.58 9.61
C ALA A 30 3.66 6.83 8.29
N MET A 31 2.55 6.20 7.93
CA MET A 31 2.42 5.52 6.64
C MET A 31 2.58 6.51 5.50
N MET A 32 1.97 7.68 5.63
CA MET A 32 2.07 8.71 4.60
C MET A 32 3.52 9.14 4.40
N LYS A 33 4.27 9.27 5.50
CA LYS A 33 5.68 9.63 5.43
C LYS A 33 6.52 8.53 4.77
N GLU A 34 6.22 7.27 5.11
CA GLU A 34 6.92 6.15 4.49
C GLU A 34 6.68 6.10 2.99
N LEU A 35 5.44 6.31 2.57
CA LEU A 35 5.11 6.33 1.15
C LEU A 35 5.85 7.47 0.43
N ALA A 36 5.95 8.63 1.07
CA ALA A 36 6.64 9.76 0.48
C ALA A 36 8.12 9.46 0.29
N ARG A 37 8.73 8.68 1.18
CA ARG A 37 10.13 8.27 1.02
C ARG A 37 10.36 7.44 -0.23
N HIS A 38 9.33 6.75 -0.68
CA HIS A 38 9.39 5.96 -1.92
C HIS A 38 8.86 6.71 -3.13
N GLY A 39 8.64 8.02 -2.98
CA GLY A 39 8.19 8.83 -4.09
C GLY A 39 6.69 8.94 -4.25
N TYR A 40 5.92 8.29 -3.39
CA TYR A 40 4.47 8.37 -3.45
C TYR A 40 3.97 9.50 -2.55
N ARG A 41 3.78 10.67 -3.15
CA ARG A 41 3.34 11.85 -2.43
C ARG A 41 1.83 11.94 -2.50
N ILE A 42 1.17 11.37 -1.52
CA ILE A 42 -0.28 11.41 -1.41
C ILE A 42 -0.66 12.06 -0.08
N GLY A 43 -1.76 12.80 -0.11
CA GLY A 43 -2.25 13.46 1.09
C GLY A 43 -3.29 12.62 1.82
N PRO A 44 -3.80 13.14 2.94
CA PRO A 44 -4.81 12.42 3.72
C PRO A 44 -6.08 12.10 2.94
N GLY A 45 -6.47 13.01 2.03
CA GLY A 45 -7.67 12.80 1.23
C GLY A 45 -7.58 11.60 0.29
N THR A 46 -6.38 11.13 0.00
CA THR A 46 -6.17 9.93 -0.82
C THR A 46 -5.86 8.74 0.06
N LEU A 47 -5.00 8.94 1.06
CA LEU A 47 -4.54 7.83 1.88
C LEU A 47 -5.66 7.22 2.74
N TYR A 48 -6.44 8.05 3.44
CA TYR A 48 -7.43 7.49 4.36
C TYR A 48 -8.54 6.72 3.66
N PRO A 49 -9.10 7.18 2.53
CA PRO A 49 -10.02 6.33 1.78
C PRO A 49 -9.39 5.02 1.34
N LEU A 50 -8.11 5.03 0.98
CA LEU A 50 -7.41 3.81 0.60
C LEU A 50 -7.28 2.86 1.78
N LEU A 51 -6.89 3.36 2.94
CA LEU A 51 -6.79 2.55 4.16
C LEU A 51 -8.15 1.98 4.57
N HIS A 52 -9.20 2.81 4.47
CA HIS A 52 -10.56 2.34 4.78
C HIS A 52 -11.00 1.23 3.83
N GLY A 53 -10.63 1.35 2.56
CA GLY A 53 -10.92 0.29 1.59
C GLY A 53 -10.23 -1.00 1.95
N MET A 54 -8.99 -0.91 2.43
CA MET A 54 -8.25 -2.09 2.84
C MET A 54 -8.82 -2.70 4.12
N GLU A 55 -9.37 -1.87 5.01
CA GLU A 55 -10.08 -2.39 6.17
C GLU A 55 -11.35 -3.14 5.75
N ARG A 56 -12.12 -2.57 4.82
CA ARG A 56 -13.34 -3.23 4.33
C ARG A 56 -13.01 -4.53 3.64
N ALA A 57 -11.86 -4.60 2.98
CA ALA A 57 -11.39 -5.83 2.36
C ALA A 57 -10.79 -6.80 3.38
N ARG A 58 -10.71 -6.38 4.64
CA ARG A 58 -10.22 -7.19 5.76
C ARG A 58 -8.75 -7.58 5.66
N VAL A 59 -7.97 -6.83 4.90
CA VAL A 59 -6.52 -7.04 4.86
C VAL A 59 -5.81 -6.17 5.89
N LEU A 60 -6.48 -5.11 6.37
CA LEU A 60 -6.01 -4.28 7.47
C LEU A 60 -7.08 -4.21 8.55
N ARG A 61 -6.63 -3.95 9.76
CA ARG A 61 -7.48 -3.71 10.89
C ARG A 61 -6.97 -2.47 11.59
N SER A 62 -7.87 -1.58 11.99
CA SER A 62 -7.46 -0.40 12.74
C SER A 62 -7.85 -0.54 14.20
N LEU A 63 -7.01 0.05 15.04
CA LEU A 63 -7.23 0.08 16.48
C LEU A 63 -7.19 1.55 16.91
N PRO A 64 -8.20 2.02 17.66
CA PRO A 64 -8.15 3.38 18.18
C PRO A 64 -7.06 3.48 19.24
N VAL A 65 -6.46 4.66 19.36
CA VAL A 65 -5.40 4.89 20.33
C VAL A 65 -5.92 5.88 21.36
N ALA A 66 -5.94 5.45 22.63
CA ALA A 66 -6.54 6.22 23.72
C ALA A 66 -5.92 7.60 23.89
N HIS A 67 -4.63 7.72 23.71
CA HIS A 67 -3.92 8.98 23.93
C HIS A 67 -3.54 9.69 22.64
N GLY A 68 -4.08 9.24 21.53
CA GLY A 68 -3.66 9.73 20.24
C GLY A 68 -4.32 11.01 19.78
N GLY A 69 -5.28 11.54 20.52
CA GLY A 69 -6.06 12.65 20.04
C GLY A 69 -7.03 12.22 18.95
N HIS A 70 -7.70 13.14 18.38
CA HIS A 70 -8.87 12.98 17.53
C HIS A 70 -8.74 11.95 16.44
N GLY A 71 -9.36 10.78 16.65
CA GLY A 71 -9.52 9.79 15.61
C GLY A 71 -8.24 9.12 15.12
N ARG A 72 -7.15 9.24 15.84
CA ARG A 72 -5.92 8.56 15.46
C ARG A 72 -6.14 7.05 15.54
N LYS A 73 -5.71 6.37 14.51
CA LYS A 73 -5.82 4.93 14.42
C LYS A 73 -4.48 4.32 14.09
N LEU A 74 -4.27 3.16 14.69
CA LEU A 74 -3.10 2.36 14.44
C LEU A 74 -3.51 1.22 13.51
N TYR A 75 -2.87 1.10 12.38
CA TYR A 75 -3.23 0.09 11.37
C TYR A 75 -2.35 -1.13 11.50
N LYS A 76 -2.97 -2.28 11.47
CA LYS A 76 -2.32 -3.55 11.66
C LYS A 76 -2.74 -4.50 10.54
N ILE A 77 -1.80 -5.32 10.07
CA ILE A 77 -2.14 -6.30 9.05
C ILE A 77 -2.90 -7.47 9.68
N THR A 78 -3.86 -8.01 8.95
CA THR A 78 -4.63 -9.18 9.38
C THR A 78 -4.00 -10.46 8.82
N PRO A 79 -4.40 -11.64 9.31
CA PRO A 79 -3.97 -12.89 8.66
C PRO A 79 -4.31 -12.93 7.18
N ALA A 80 -5.49 -12.44 6.81
CA ALA A 80 -5.86 -12.35 5.39
C ALA A 80 -4.95 -11.39 4.64
N GLY A 81 -4.56 -10.28 5.30
CA GLY A 81 -3.61 -9.34 4.71
C GLY A 81 -2.24 -9.96 4.50
N ARG A 82 -1.80 -10.81 5.43
CA ARG A 82 -0.52 -11.49 5.26
C ARG A 82 -0.54 -12.44 4.08
N LYS A 83 -1.65 -13.15 3.89
CA LYS A 83 -1.80 -14.01 2.72
C LYS A 83 -1.80 -13.19 1.43
N ALA A 84 -2.50 -12.06 1.45
CA ALA A 84 -2.53 -11.16 0.29
C ALA A 84 -1.13 -10.63 -0.01
N LEU A 85 -0.35 -10.31 1.01
CA LEU A 85 1.00 -9.81 0.82
C LEU A 85 1.90 -10.88 0.19
N VAL A 86 1.80 -12.13 0.64
CA VAL A 86 2.56 -13.23 0.07
C VAL A 86 2.22 -13.38 -1.42
N LYS A 87 0.93 -13.34 -1.74
CA LYS A 87 0.47 -13.46 -3.12
C LYS A 87 0.96 -12.28 -3.97
N ALA A 88 0.88 -11.07 -3.41
CA ALA A 88 1.35 -9.89 -4.09
C ALA A 88 2.86 -9.97 -4.35
N ARG A 89 3.62 -10.48 -3.38
CA ARG A 89 5.05 -10.66 -3.54
C ARG A 89 5.38 -11.58 -4.71
N GLU A 90 4.66 -12.69 -4.82
CA GLU A 90 4.86 -13.60 -5.95
C GLU A 90 4.62 -12.90 -7.27
N LYS A 91 3.56 -12.10 -7.33
CA LYS A 91 3.22 -11.38 -8.56
C LYS A 91 4.20 -10.27 -8.87
N VAL A 92 4.68 -9.58 -7.84
CA VAL A 92 5.71 -8.56 -8.02
C VAL A 92 7.01 -9.18 -8.52
N ASP A 93 7.40 -10.32 -7.94
CA ASP A 93 8.61 -11.01 -8.38
C ASP A 93 8.52 -11.44 -9.82
N GLU A 94 7.37 -11.98 -10.20
CA GLU A 94 7.13 -12.41 -11.59
C GLU A 94 7.21 -11.22 -12.55
N LEU A 95 6.53 -10.14 -12.19
CA LEU A 95 6.53 -8.94 -13.03
C LEU A 95 7.93 -8.34 -13.12
N HIS A 96 8.64 -8.33 -12.00
CA HIS A 96 10.01 -7.81 -11.96
C HIS A 96 10.90 -8.57 -12.95
N ARG A 97 10.85 -9.89 -12.92
CA ARG A 97 11.63 -10.69 -13.85
C ARG A 97 11.24 -10.40 -15.30
N GLU A 98 9.94 -10.33 -15.55
CA GLU A 98 9.46 -10.10 -16.91
C GLU A 98 9.91 -8.74 -17.44
N LEU A 99 9.82 -7.71 -16.59
CA LEU A 99 10.27 -6.37 -16.97
C LEU A 99 11.75 -6.33 -17.28
N HIS A 100 12.57 -7.07 -16.52
CA HIS A 100 14.01 -7.05 -16.72
C HIS A 100 14.46 -7.94 -17.87
N GLU A 101 13.70 -8.97 -18.20
CA GLU A 101 14.01 -9.84 -19.32
C GLU A 101 13.48 -9.31 -20.64
N ALA A 102 12.45 -8.44 -20.58
CA ALA A 102 11.82 -7.96 -21.78
C ALA A 102 12.76 -7.04 -22.56
N HIS A 103 12.84 -7.28 -23.86
CA HIS A 103 13.59 -6.42 -24.73
C HIS A 103 12.89 -5.06 -24.85
N PRO A 104 13.64 -3.95 -24.83
CA PRO A 104 13.02 -2.62 -24.93
C PRO A 104 12.05 -2.46 -26.08
N ARG A 105 12.32 -3.09 -27.21
CA ARG A 105 11.43 -3.01 -28.36
C ARG A 105 10.06 -3.60 -28.11
N ARG A 106 9.98 -4.62 -27.26
CA ARG A 106 8.69 -5.24 -26.95
C ARG A 106 7.86 -4.34 -26.05
N ILE A 107 8.52 -3.55 -25.25
CA ILE A 107 7.84 -2.67 -24.30
C ILE A 107 7.28 -1.44 -24.99
N SER A 108 7.95 -0.98 -26.03
CA SER A 108 7.62 0.30 -26.67
C SER A 108 6.49 0.21 -27.68
N CYS A 109 5.87 -0.89 -27.88
CA CYS A 109 4.78 -1.04 -28.85
C CYS A 109 3.52 -0.27 -28.51
#